data_8abedc17766bcf47510848e0ea113abc
#
_entry.id   8abedc17766bcf47510848e0ea113abc
#
_cell.length_a   1.000
_cell.length_b   1.000
_cell.length_c   1.000
_cell.angle_alpha   90.00
_cell.angle_beta   90.00
_cell.angle_gamma   90.00
#
_symmetry.space_group_name_H-M   'P 1'
#
loop_
_entity.id
_entity.type
_entity.pdbx_description
1 polymer ?
#
loop_
_entity_poly.entity_id
_entity_poly.type
_entity_poly.pdbx_seq_one_letter_code
_entity_poly.pdbx_strand_id
1 'polypeptide(L)'
;MHDTINGAMFKEMLLFGTVSIAQAQQAINDLNVFPVPDGDTGTNMSLTIQTAAQELKKIEPATVDQAASVTASALLRGARGNSGVILSLLFRGISKELKGCKEADGAAFAAALQEGVAAAYNAVMKPAEGTILTVSRLAAERAVNAAEEHNSVEYVIEQAIDQGEITLAQTTDMNPVLKKAGVVDAGGKGFLLILGGMLSALRGEERPELTEENAQEKADFAMLNEEDITFTFDTVFIVRKSGRSIEPFRRFLDGIGDSLVIGEDDEAFKVHVHTDIPGEALTEAQKYGTLELAKIENMRTQAQQLAAGGKAQSTDDLEAIEQELEAAEHENAGEAEPEKDFGFLAVCAGEGLANVFTDLGADGVISGGQTMNPSTESILKEIKKVPAHTVFVLPNNKNIIMAAQQCIGLTEKTVVVIPTASIPQGVSAMMAVDPDMSDADAIAKAMTDAAQCVSTAQITYAARNSDFDGFDIHEGDYLALLDGKLLGTDRDVSALLDGLSDEAASREAEFITVFYGEDVNEEDARKACDAFTRKCPDAEVNLICGGQPVYYYIISIE
;
A
#
# COMPACT_ATOMS: atom_id res chain seq x y z
N MET A 1 15.72 34.42 -6.80
CA MET A 1 15.83 33.29 -7.73
C MET A 1 17.06 32.48 -7.31
N HIS A 2 16.89 31.22 -7.00
CA HIS A 2 17.98 30.36 -6.52
C HIS A 2 18.65 29.67 -7.71
N ASP A 3 19.88 30.07 -8.04
CA ASP A 3 20.63 29.51 -9.15
C ASP A 3 21.17 28.12 -8.82
N THR A 4 21.56 27.89 -7.56
CA THR A 4 22.07 26.60 -7.08
C THR A 4 21.39 26.18 -5.79
N ILE A 5 21.39 24.87 -5.51
CA ILE A 5 20.94 24.26 -4.26
C ILE A 5 22.05 23.42 -3.65
N ASN A 6 22.14 23.42 -2.33
CA ASN A 6 23.01 22.56 -1.54
C ASN A 6 22.18 21.50 -0.79
N GLY A 7 22.83 20.67 0.04
CA GLY A 7 22.15 19.59 0.75
C GLY A 7 21.06 20.07 1.72
N ALA A 8 21.29 21.16 2.45
CA ALA A 8 20.30 21.71 3.37
C ALA A 8 19.07 22.24 2.61
N MET A 9 19.27 22.90 1.47
CA MET A 9 18.17 23.39 0.64
C MET A 9 17.39 22.20 0.03
N PHE A 10 18.06 21.17 -0.47
CA PHE A 10 17.39 19.97 -0.99
C PHE A 10 16.55 19.29 0.09
N LYS A 11 17.05 19.19 1.34
CA LYS A 11 16.28 18.70 2.49
C LYS A 11 15.01 19.53 2.69
N GLU A 12 15.10 20.85 2.75
CA GLU A 12 13.93 21.72 2.92
C GLU A 12 12.92 21.55 1.76
N MET A 13 13.40 21.50 0.51
CA MET A 13 12.57 21.26 -0.65
C MET A 13 11.76 19.96 -0.50
N LEU A 14 12.38 18.88 -0.05
CA LEU A 14 11.67 17.60 0.12
C LEU A 14 10.68 17.65 1.29
N LEU A 15 11.02 18.31 2.39
CA LEU A 15 10.10 18.48 3.52
C LEU A 15 8.84 19.25 3.11
N PHE A 16 8.97 20.29 2.28
CA PHE A 16 7.82 21.02 1.73
C PHE A 16 7.00 20.15 0.77
N GLY A 17 7.66 19.41 -0.14
CA GLY A 17 6.99 18.46 -1.03
C GLY A 17 6.18 17.41 -0.27
N THR A 18 6.72 16.91 0.86
CA THR A 18 6.02 15.97 1.74
C THR A 18 4.74 16.56 2.32
N VAL A 19 4.78 17.81 2.79
CA VAL A 19 3.59 18.49 3.33
C VAL A 19 2.56 18.73 2.24
N SER A 20 3.00 19.16 1.05
CA SER A 20 2.09 19.46 -0.07
C SER A 20 1.28 18.23 -0.51
N ILE A 21 1.92 17.06 -0.60
CA ILE A 21 1.19 15.85 -0.99
C ILE A 21 0.31 15.32 0.15
N ALA A 22 0.74 15.43 1.41
CA ALA A 22 -0.03 14.99 2.55
C ALA A 22 -1.34 15.79 2.69
N GLN A 23 -1.30 17.11 2.49
CA GLN A 23 -2.50 17.96 2.49
C GLN A 23 -3.49 17.63 1.36
N ALA A 24 -3.02 17.10 0.25
CA ALA A 24 -3.83 16.75 -0.90
C ALA A 24 -4.13 15.25 -1.00
N GLN A 25 -3.77 14.46 0.01
CA GLN A 25 -3.85 12.99 0.00
C GLN A 25 -5.23 12.50 -0.44
N GLN A 26 -6.30 12.97 0.20
CA GLN A 26 -7.66 12.57 -0.12
C GLN A 26 -8.06 13.00 -1.55
N ALA A 27 -7.73 14.22 -1.96
CA ALA A 27 -8.02 14.69 -3.31
C ALA A 27 -7.31 13.85 -4.39
N ILE A 28 -6.10 13.35 -4.11
CA ILE A 28 -5.37 12.43 -5.01
C ILE A 28 -6.04 11.04 -5.00
N ASN A 29 -6.44 10.54 -3.84
CA ASN A 29 -7.19 9.29 -3.72
C ASN A 29 -8.49 9.33 -4.54
N ASP A 30 -9.19 10.47 -4.51
CA ASP A 30 -10.43 10.68 -5.27
C ASP A 30 -10.22 10.68 -6.80
N LEU A 31 -9.03 11.02 -7.28
CA LEU A 31 -8.65 10.91 -8.70
C LEU A 31 -8.33 9.48 -9.12
N ASN A 32 -8.00 8.62 -8.17
CA ASN A 32 -7.70 7.21 -8.45
C ASN A 32 -9.01 6.42 -8.65
N VAL A 33 -9.66 6.67 -9.77
CA VAL A 33 -10.98 6.14 -10.12
C VAL A 33 -10.80 4.83 -10.84
N PHE A 34 -10.90 3.73 -10.12
CA PHE A 34 -11.05 2.42 -10.76
C PHE A 34 -12.32 1.78 -10.21
N PRO A 35 -12.93 0.78 -10.91
CA PRO A 35 -14.18 0.18 -10.46
C PRO A 35 -14.10 -0.46 -9.06
N VAL A 36 -12.90 -0.83 -8.62
CA VAL A 36 -12.63 -1.24 -7.23
C VAL A 36 -12.14 -0.01 -6.45
N PRO A 37 -12.67 0.26 -5.27
CA PRO A 37 -12.25 1.38 -4.44
C PRO A 37 -10.90 1.09 -3.80
N ASP A 38 -9.83 1.05 -4.60
CA ASP A 38 -8.46 1.02 -4.10
C ASP A 38 -7.82 2.41 -4.06
N GLY A 39 -8.64 3.49 -4.11
CA GLY A 39 -8.26 4.91 -4.12
C GLY A 39 -7.13 5.29 -3.16
N ASP A 40 -5.98 4.62 -3.30
CA ASP A 40 -4.86 4.58 -2.38
C ASP A 40 -3.61 5.34 -2.90
N THR A 41 -3.66 5.89 -4.12
CA THR A 41 -2.51 6.58 -4.74
C THR A 41 -1.97 7.71 -3.87
N GLY A 42 -2.85 8.56 -3.33
CA GLY A 42 -2.46 9.65 -2.44
C GLY A 42 -1.85 9.12 -1.14
N THR A 43 -2.45 8.11 -0.55
CA THR A 43 -1.96 7.43 0.66
C THR A 43 -0.59 6.79 0.42
N ASN A 44 -0.44 6.01 -0.64
CA ASN A 44 0.81 5.34 -0.97
C ASN A 44 1.95 6.32 -1.23
N MET A 45 1.71 7.39 -2.00
CA MET A 45 2.73 8.41 -2.28
C MET A 45 3.07 9.21 -1.02
N SER A 46 2.09 9.59 -0.21
CA SER A 46 2.31 10.33 1.05
C SER A 46 3.13 9.51 2.04
N LEU A 47 2.77 8.27 2.32
CA LEU A 47 3.52 7.39 3.21
C LEU A 47 4.95 7.13 2.70
N THR A 48 5.10 6.96 1.39
CA THR A 48 6.41 6.75 0.78
C THR A 48 7.32 7.95 1.00
N ILE A 49 6.86 9.19 0.71
CA ILE A 49 7.71 10.37 0.85
C ILE A 49 7.94 10.77 2.31
N GLN A 50 7.00 10.46 3.22
CA GLN A 50 7.17 10.67 4.66
C GLN A 50 8.38 9.90 5.22
N THR A 51 8.63 8.68 4.75
CA THR A 51 9.82 7.91 5.14
C THR A 51 11.11 8.68 4.85
N ALA A 52 11.20 9.31 3.67
CA ALA A 52 12.38 10.14 3.33
C ALA A 52 12.46 11.42 4.19
N ALA A 53 11.32 12.04 4.47
CA ALA A 53 11.28 13.23 5.33
C ALA A 53 11.75 12.93 6.76
N GLN A 54 11.38 11.77 7.31
CA GLN A 54 11.82 11.31 8.63
C GLN A 54 13.34 11.11 8.67
N GLU A 55 13.92 10.42 7.69
CA GLU A 55 15.36 10.20 7.62
C GLU A 55 16.14 11.50 7.42
N LEU A 56 15.65 12.40 6.57
CA LEU A 56 16.28 13.70 6.37
C LEU A 56 16.23 14.59 7.60
N LYS A 57 15.20 14.50 8.46
CA LYS A 57 15.13 15.23 9.72
C LYS A 57 16.23 14.82 10.71
N LYS A 58 16.72 13.59 10.62
CA LYS A 58 17.78 13.06 11.51
C LYS A 58 19.19 13.56 11.16
N ILE A 59 19.38 14.15 9.98
CA ILE A 59 20.67 14.58 9.46
C ILE A 59 20.71 16.04 9.04
N GLU A 60 21.92 16.62 9.01
CA GLU A 60 22.19 17.91 8.36
C GLU A 60 23.11 17.68 7.15
N PRO A 61 22.53 17.45 5.95
CA PRO A 61 23.32 17.09 4.77
C PRO A 61 24.15 18.29 4.29
N ALA A 62 25.47 18.09 4.21
CA ALA A 62 26.40 19.11 3.74
C ALA A 62 26.40 19.26 2.21
N THR A 63 26.02 18.21 1.49
CA THR A 63 26.05 18.16 0.02
C THR A 63 24.70 17.69 -0.53
N VAL A 64 24.39 18.09 -1.77
CA VAL A 64 23.17 17.63 -2.44
C VAL A 64 23.21 16.12 -2.71
N ASP A 65 24.38 15.56 -2.99
CA ASP A 65 24.61 14.11 -3.10
C ASP A 65 24.16 13.38 -1.83
N GLN A 66 24.59 13.84 -0.65
CA GLN A 66 24.21 13.23 0.63
C GLN A 66 22.70 13.27 0.85
N ALA A 67 22.06 14.43 0.62
CA ALA A 67 20.61 14.58 0.76
C ALA A 67 19.84 13.69 -0.20
N ALA A 68 20.22 13.67 -1.48
CA ALA A 68 19.59 12.87 -2.51
C ALA A 68 19.76 11.35 -2.26
N SER A 69 20.93 10.93 -1.77
CA SER A 69 21.23 9.52 -1.47
C SER A 69 20.37 9.01 -0.30
N VAL A 70 20.27 9.78 0.79
CA VAL A 70 19.40 9.44 1.92
C VAL A 70 17.93 9.40 1.49
N THR A 71 17.49 10.39 0.70
CA THR A 71 16.13 10.43 0.15
C THR A 71 15.82 9.18 -0.68
N ALA A 72 16.67 8.84 -1.64
CA ALA A 72 16.45 7.69 -2.52
C ALA A 72 16.42 6.36 -1.75
N SER A 73 17.33 6.19 -0.78
CA SER A 73 17.39 5.00 0.06
C SER A 73 16.14 4.85 0.93
N ALA A 74 15.68 5.93 1.54
CA ALA A 74 14.50 5.92 2.39
C ALA A 74 13.21 5.70 1.57
N LEU A 75 13.06 6.38 0.42
CA LEU A 75 11.93 6.15 -0.49
C LEU A 75 11.87 4.71 -1.00
N LEU A 76 13.02 4.11 -1.31
CA LEU A 76 13.07 2.73 -1.78
C LEU A 76 12.52 1.76 -0.71
N ARG A 77 12.96 1.92 0.55
CA ARG A 77 12.51 1.07 1.66
C ARG A 77 11.03 1.29 2.01
N GLY A 78 10.61 2.55 2.04
CA GLY A 78 9.24 2.94 2.36
C GLY A 78 8.24 2.86 1.20
N ALA A 79 8.66 2.44 -0.01
CA ALA A 79 7.81 2.43 -1.19
C ALA A 79 6.58 1.53 -1.01
N ARG A 80 5.40 2.10 -1.28
CA ARG A 80 4.10 1.41 -1.19
C ARG A 80 3.33 1.53 -2.49
N GLY A 81 2.72 0.43 -2.93
CA GLY A 81 1.96 0.35 -4.17
C GLY A 81 2.77 0.76 -5.40
N ASN A 82 2.17 0.73 -6.58
CA ASN A 82 2.84 1.10 -7.84
C ASN A 82 3.28 2.58 -7.84
N SER A 83 2.44 3.47 -7.30
CA SER A 83 2.71 4.91 -7.30
C SER A 83 3.90 5.28 -6.42
N GLY A 84 4.00 4.68 -5.21
CA GLY A 84 5.14 4.88 -4.33
C GLY A 84 6.42 4.27 -4.88
N VAL A 85 6.33 3.10 -5.53
CA VAL A 85 7.48 2.48 -6.20
C VAL A 85 7.98 3.35 -7.35
N ILE A 86 7.10 3.87 -8.22
CA ILE A 86 7.50 4.79 -9.30
C ILE A 86 8.13 6.05 -8.74
N LEU A 87 7.56 6.63 -7.67
CA LEU A 87 8.14 7.77 -6.98
C LEU A 87 9.56 7.46 -6.47
N SER A 88 9.78 6.30 -5.86
CA SER A 88 11.10 5.87 -5.39
C SER A 88 12.12 5.73 -6.52
N LEU A 89 11.69 5.23 -7.68
CA LEU A 89 12.54 5.10 -8.87
C LEU A 89 12.93 6.44 -9.46
N LEU A 90 12.00 7.40 -9.51
CA LEU A 90 12.30 8.78 -9.93
C LEU A 90 13.40 9.39 -9.07
N PHE A 91 13.26 9.31 -7.74
CA PHE A 91 14.27 9.86 -6.82
C PHE A 91 15.57 9.05 -6.81
N ARG A 92 15.53 7.75 -7.10
CA ARG A 92 16.73 6.92 -7.27
C ARG A 92 17.58 7.41 -8.47
N GLY A 93 16.95 7.70 -9.61
CA GLY A 93 17.65 8.25 -10.75
C GLY A 93 18.19 9.66 -10.48
N ILE A 94 17.40 10.51 -9.79
CA ILE A 94 17.86 11.84 -9.32
C ILE A 94 19.12 11.70 -8.46
N SER A 95 19.13 10.80 -7.49
CA SER A 95 20.28 10.57 -6.62
C SER A 95 21.51 10.06 -7.38
N LYS A 96 21.30 9.20 -8.38
CA LYS A 96 22.38 8.67 -9.20
C LYS A 96 23.09 9.77 -9.98
N GLU A 97 22.34 10.69 -10.60
CA GLU A 97 22.88 11.80 -11.37
C GLU A 97 23.57 12.85 -10.48
N LEU A 98 23.03 13.12 -9.31
CA LEU A 98 23.60 14.06 -8.34
C LEU A 98 24.79 13.49 -7.55
N LYS A 99 25.21 12.26 -7.83
CA LYS A 99 26.31 11.62 -7.11
C LYS A 99 27.63 12.40 -7.23
N GLY A 100 28.23 12.70 -6.08
CA GLY A 100 29.47 13.48 -5.99
C GLY A 100 29.27 15.00 -6.09
N CYS A 101 28.06 15.49 -6.36
CA CYS A 101 27.78 16.92 -6.42
C CYS A 101 27.68 17.52 -5.01
N LYS A 102 28.42 18.61 -4.75
CA LYS A 102 28.26 19.41 -3.51
C LYS A 102 27.03 20.28 -3.59
N GLU A 103 26.85 20.93 -4.72
CA GLU A 103 25.74 21.79 -5.08
C GLU A 103 25.24 21.39 -6.46
N ALA A 104 23.99 21.65 -6.78
CA ALA A 104 23.42 21.47 -8.10
C ALA A 104 22.86 22.79 -8.60
N ASP A 105 23.20 23.14 -9.84
CA ASP A 105 22.59 24.23 -10.58
C ASP A 105 21.37 23.74 -11.40
N GLY A 106 20.75 24.63 -12.16
CA GLY A 106 19.58 24.28 -12.97
C GLY A 106 19.84 23.15 -13.96
N ALA A 107 21.01 23.15 -14.60
CA ALA A 107 21.37 22.11 -15.58
C ALA A 107 21.56 20.73 -14.91
N ALA A 108 22.26 20.68 -13.78
CA ALA A 108 22.46 19.46 -13.02
C ALA A 108 21.12 18.92 -12.47
N PHE A 109 20.24 19.79 -11.98
CA PHE A 109 18.93 19.40 -11.48
C PHE A 109 18.01 18.89 -12.60
N ALA A 110 18.02 19.55 -13.77
CA ALA A 110 17.26 19.10 -14.95
C ALA A 110 17.74 17.73 -15.45
N ALA A 111 19.06 17.51 -15.53
CA ALA A 111 19.64 16.22 -15.88
C ALA A 111 19.24 15.14 -14.85
N ALA A 112 19.21 15.49 -13.57
CA ALA A 112 18.79 14.58 -12.51
C ALA A 112 17.30 14.18 -12.64
N LEU A 113 16.40 15.10 -12.98
CA LEU A 113 15.01 14.78 -13.29
C LEU A 113 14.90 13.83 -14.48
N GLN A 114 15.70 14.05 -15.53
CA GLN A 114 15.71 13.21 -16.73
C GLN A 114 16.21 11.79 -16.42
N GLU A 115 17.28 11.64 -15.62
CA GLU A 115 17.77 10.33 -15.21
C GLU A 115 16.76 9.62 -14.30
N GLY A 116 16.02 10.37 -13.45
CA GLY A 116 14.90 9.85 -12.67
C GLY A 116 13.83 9.21 -13.55
N VAL A 117 13.43 9.91 -14.61
CA VAL A 117 12.47 9.40 -15.59
C VAL A 117 13.01 8.16 -16.30
N ALA A 118 14.26 8.17 -16.74
CA ALA A 118 14.89 7.02 -17.38
C ALA A 118 14.90 5.79 -16.46
N ALA A 119 15.22 5.97 -15.17
CA ALA A 119 15.19 4.91 -14.18
C ALA A 119 13.78 4.32 -14.01
N ALA A 120 12.74 5.16 -13.96
CA ALA A 120 11.35 4.72 -13.82
C ALA A 120 10.87 3.96 -15.07
N TYR A 121 11.12 4.47 -16.28
CA TYR A 121 10.74 3.78 -17.53
C TYR A 121 11.45 2.44 -17.72
N ASN A 122 12.72 2.33 -17.32
CA ASN A 122 13.49 1.09 -17.43
C ASN A 122 13.00 0.00 -16.46
N ALA A 123 12.42 0.38 -15.34
CA ALA A 123 11.93 -0.55 -14.33
C ALA A 123 10.51 -1.05 -14.61
N VAL A 124 9.71 -0.29 -15.34
CA VAL A 124 8.32 -0.65 -15.65
C VAL A 124 8.28 -1.49 -16.93
N MET A 125 7.89 -2.76 -16.81
CA MET A 125 7.89 -3.70 -17.95
C MET A 125 6.99 -3.26 -19.12
N LYS A 126 5.88 -2.59 -18.85
CA LYS A 126 4.94 -2.06 -19.87
C LYS A 126 4.54 -0.64 -19.47
N PRO A 127 5.37 0.37 -19.76
CA PRO A 127 5.02 1.76 -19.46
C PRO A 127 3.73 2.17 -20.17
N ALA A 128 2.76 2.68 -19.40
CA ALA A 128 1.53 3.21 -19.95
C ALA A 128 1.61 4.73 -20.11
N GLU A 129 1.28 5.23 -21.30
CA GLU A 129 1.17 6.67 -21.54
C GLU A 129 -0.12 7.22 -20.89
N GLY A 130 -0.10 8.51 -20.55
CA GLY A 130 -1.18 9.18 -19.80
C GLY A 130 -1.13 8.88 -18.30
N THR A 131 0.07 8.60 -17.75
CA THR A 131 0.30 8.33 -16.33
C THR A 131 1.39 9.23 -15.76
N ILE A 132 1.73 9.07 -14.48
CA ILE A 132 2.87 9.73 -13.82
C ILE A 132 4.16 9.65 -14.67
N LEU A 133 4.36 8.55 -15.41
CA LEU A 133 5.51 8.40 -16.30
C LEU A 133 5.51 9.42 -17.44
N THR A 134 4.36 9.66 -18.07
CA THR A 134 4.23 10.66 -19.13
C THR A 134 4.38 12.07 -18.57
N VAL A 135 3.74 12.36 -17.43
CA VAL A 135 3.81 13.67 -16.78
C VAL A 135 5.24 13.99 -16.38
N SER A 136 5.92 13.07 -15.70
CA SER A 136 7.31 13.26 -15.28
C SER A 136 8.28 13.39 -16.47
N ARG A 137 8.07 12.62 -17.54
CA ARG A 137 8.90 12.67 -18.74
C ARG A 137 8.83 14.05 -19.43
N LEU A 138 7.62 14.53 -19.72
CA LEU A 138 7.47 15.82 -20.41
C LEU A 138 7.87 17.00 -19.53
N ALA A 139 7.66 16.91 -18.21
CA ALA A 139 8.18 17.87 -17.25
C ALA A 139 9.72 17.91 -17.23
N ALA A 140 10.39 16.76 -17.24
CA ALA A 140 11.85 16.67 -17.28
C ALA A 140 12.43 17.15 -18.62
N GLU A 141 11.81 16.84 -19.76
CA GLU A 141 12.19 17.34 -21.07
C GLU A 141 12.12 18.89 -21.12
N ARG A 142 11.07 19.48 -20.54
CA ARG A 142 10.96 20.94 -20.43
C ARG A 142 11.98 21.52 -19.46
N ALA A 143 12.29 20.83 -18.35
CA ALA A 143 13.33 21.22 -17.42
C ALA A 143 14.70 21.36 -18.09
N VAL A 144 15.08 20.40 -18.95
CA VAL A 144 16.34 20.43 -19.72
C VAL A 144 16.38 21.65 -20.64
N ASN A 145 15.32 21.90 -21.40
CA ASN A 145 15.24 23.06 -22.28
C ASN A 145 15.28 24.38 -21.48
N ALA A 146 14.61 24.43 -20.33
CA ALA A 146 14.58 25.59 -19.45
C ALA A 146 15.97 25.91 -18.87
N ALA A 147 16.77 24.89 -18.57
CA ALA A 147 18.13 25.08 -18.07
C ALA A 147 19.06 25.75 -19.12
N GLU A 148 18.81 25.49 -20.41
CA GLU A 148 19.53 26.19 -21.53
C GLU A 148 19.09 27.65 -21.65
N GLU A 149 17.83 27.97 -21.34
CA GLU A 149 17.28 29.32 -21.32
C GLU A 149 17.80 30.12 -20.12
N HIS A 150 17.72 29.50 -18.93
CA HIS A 150 18.14 30.10 -17.67
C HIS A 150 18.59 29.02 -16.68
N ASN A 151 19.90 28.96 -16.38
CA ASN A 151 20.50 27.95 -15.51
C ASN A 151 20.24 28.25 -14.01
N SER A 152 18.97 28.21 -13.59
CA SER A 152 18.52 28.41 -12.21
C SER A 152 17.61 27.26 -11.83
N VAL A 153 17.82 26.65 -10.67
CA VAL A 153 17.00 25.54 -10.16
C VAL A 153 15.56 25.97 -9.98
N GLU A 154 15.33 27.19 -9.47
CA GLU A 154 13.97 27.74 -9.30
C GLU A 154 13.24 27.83 -10.65
N TYR A 155 13.89 28.40 -11.67
CA TYR A 155 13.31 28.54 -13.01
C TYR A 155 13.03 27.18 -13.66
N VAL A 156 13.97 26.25 -13.53
CA VAL A 156 13.84 24.89 -14.08
C VAL A 156 12.67 24.13 -13.47
N ILE A 157 12.50 24.18 -12.15
CA ILE A 157 11.36 23.51 -11.49
C ILE A 157 10.04 24.18 -11.88
N GLU A 158 9.97 25.49 -11.93
CA GLU A 158 8.77 26.22 -12.36
C GLU A 158 8.33 25.80 -13.77
N GLN A 159 9.29 25.79 -14.72
CA GLN A 159 9.01 25.38 -16.09
C GLN A 159 8.65 23.88 -16.23
N ALA A 160 9.22 23.03 -15.38
CA ALA A 160 8.84 21.62 -15.29
C ALA A 160 7.39 21.45 -14.80
N ILE A 161 7.00 22.21 -13.79
CA ILE A 161 5.62 22.19 -13.26
C ILE A 161 4.63 22.70 -14.32
N ASP A 162 4.92 23.83 -14.98
CA ASP A 162 4.05 24.39 -16.01
C ASP A 162 3.79 23.38 -17.14
N GLN A 163 4.83 22.71 -17.63
CA GLN A 163 4.69 21.66 -18.64
C GLN A 163 3.96 20.45 -18.08
N GLY A 164 4.26 20.08 -16.84
CA GLY A 164 3.64 18.96 -16.15
C GLY A 164 2.12 19.14 -16.00
N GLU A 165 1.64 20.34 -15.62
CA GLU A 165 0.21 20.63 -15.51
C GLU A 165 -0.49 20.59 -16.87
N ILE A 166 0.15 21.08 -17.94
CA ILE A 166 -0.35 20.94 -19.31
C ILE A 166 -0.50 19.46 -19.67
N THR A 167 0.53 18.68 -19.37
CA THR A 167 0.53 17.24 -19.66
C THR A 167 -0.51 16.50 -18.82
N LEU A 168 -0.61 16.83 -17.54
CA LEU A 168 -1.59 16.25 -16.62
C LEU A 168 -3.02 16.40 -17.16
N ALA A 169 -3.39 17.59 -17.63
CA ALA A 169 -4.69 17.81 -18.26
C ALA A 169 -4.92 16.94 -19.51
N GLN A 170 -3.86 16.57 -20.22
CA GLN A 170 -3.94 15.72 -21.40
C GLN A 170 -3.99 14.21 -21.07
N THR A 171 -3.65 13.80 -19.85
CA THR A 171 -3.67 12.38 -19.45
C THR A 171 -5.03 11.73 -19.64
N THR A 172 -6.11 12.51 -19.44
CA THR A 172 -7.49 12.08 -19.68
C THR A 172 -7.72 11.62 -21.12
N ASP A 173 -7.10 12.28 -22.10
CA ASP A 173 -7.23 11.88 -23.51
C ASP A 173 -6.25 10.79 -23.93
N MET A 174 -5.11 10.66 -23.25
CA MET A 174 -4.06 9.67 -23.55
C MET A 174 -4.41 8.28 -23.01
N ASN A 175 -5.09 8.20 -21.86
CA ASN A 175 -5.44 6.95 -21.23
C ASN A 175 -6.95 6.68 -21.34
N PRO A 176 -7.38 5.60 -22.02
CA PRO A 176 -8.81 5.29 -22.19
C PRO A 176 -9.58 5.14 -20.87
N VAL A 177 -8.92 4.67 -19.81
CA VAL A 177 -9.53 4.51 -18.48
C VAL A 177 -9.83 5.86 -17.85
N LEU A 178 -8.84 6.77 -17.85
CA LEU A 178 -9.01 8.13 -17.34
C LEU A 178 -10.04 8.92 -18.15
N LYS A 179 -10.07 8.69 -19.47
CA LYS A 179 -11.06 9.32 -20.36
C LYS A 179 -12.48 8.93 -20.01
N LYS A 180 -12.73 7.65 -19.73
CA LYS A 180 -14.04 7.15 -19.34
C LYS A 180 -14.47 7.71 -17.97
N ALA A 181 -13.55 7.81 -17.03
CA ALA A 181 -13.80 8.34 -15.70
C ALA A 181 -13.86 9.89 -15.66
N GLY A 182 -13.42 10.58 -16.73
CA GLY A 182 -13.40 12.04 -16.79
C GLY A 182 -12.42 12.70 -15.81
N VAL A 183 -11.37 11.98 -15.40
CA VAL A 183 -10.37 12.45 -14.41
C VAL A 183 -8.96 12.46 -15.00
N VAL A 184 -8.06 13.19 -14.34
CA VAL A 184 -6.62 13.21 -14.64
C VAL A 184 -5.90 12.11 -13.87
N ASP A 185 -4.64 11.83 -14.24
CA ASP A 185 -3.82 10.82 -13.55
C ASP A 185 -3.48 11.24 -12.11
N ALA A 186 -3.87 10.43 -11.14
CA ALA A 186 -3.64 10.66 -9.72
C ALA A 186 -2.14 10.72 -9.36
N GLY A 187 -1.34 9.80 -9.90
CA GLY A 187 0.10 9.75 -9.69
C GLY A 187 0.84 10.96 -10.25
N GLY A 188 0.48 11.40 -11.46
CA GLY A 188 0.99 12.62 -12.09
C GLY A 188 0.65 13.86 -11.27
N LYS A 189 -0.58 13.94 -10.75
CA LYS A 189 -0.99 15.04 -9.86
C LYS A 189 -0.16 15.05 -8.57
N GLY A 190 0.03 13.89 -7.95
CA GLY A 190 0.86 13.75 -6.74
C GLY A 190 2.32 14.19 -6.98
N PHE A 191 2.91 13.79 -8.10
CA PHE A 191 4.27 14.19 -8.47
C PHE A 191 4.41 15.72 -8.62
N LEU A 192 3.45 16.37 -9.30
CA LEU A 192 3.48 17.83 -9.47
C LEU A 192 3.28 18.58 -8.15
N LEU A 193 2.48 18.05 -7.23
CA LEU A 193 2.34 18.63 -5.88
C LEU A 193 3.65 18.55 -5.09
N ILE A 194 4.40 17.46 -5.24
CA ILE A 194 5.74 17.35 -4.62
C ILE A 194 6.68 18.41 -5.21
N LEU A 195 6.75 18.55 -6.53
CA LEU A 195 7.56 19.58 -7.19
C LEU A 195 7.12 21.00 -6.78
N GLY A 196 5.80 21.24 -6.67
CA GLY A 196 5.24 22.51 -6.21
C GLY A 196 5.69 22.87 -4.80
N GLY A 197 5.65 21.91 -3.87
CA GLY A 197 6.21 22.10 -2.52
C GLY A 197 7.71 22.40 -2.55
N MET A 198 8.47 21.68 -3.39
CA MET A 198 9.90 21.95 -3.56
C MET A 198 10.17 23.38 -4.08
N LEU A 199 9.34 23.88 -4.99
CA LEU A 199 9.42 25.26 -5.50
C LEU A 199 9.07 26.28 -4.41
N SER A 200 8.04 26.04 -3.60
CA SER A 200 7.66 26.90 -2.47
C SER A 200 8.79 27.06 -1.46
N ALA A 201 9.54 25.98 -1.19
CA ALA A 201 10.72 26.04 -0.34
C ALA A 201 11.82 26.96 -0.92
N LEU A 202 12.09 26.88 -2.24
CA LEU A 202 13.05 27.72 -2.93
C LEU A 202 12.63 29.20 -2.90
N ARG A 203 11.34 29.49 -2.93
CA ARG A 203 10.79 30.86 -2.85
C ARG A 203 10.78 31.42 -1.43
N GLY A 204 11.17 30.61 -0.43
CA GLY A 204 11.18 31.04 0.97
C GLY A 204 9.77 31.28 1.53
N GLU A 205 8.77 30.59 0.97
CA GLU A 205 7.40 30.61 1.49
C GLU A 205 7.38 29.96 2.89
N GLU A 206 6.40 30.31 3.71
CA GLU A 206 6.20 29.61 4.99
C GLU A 206 5.77 28.17 4.70
N ARG A 207 6.46 27.23 5.34
CA ARG A 207 6.05 25.82 5.22
C ARG A 207 4.66 25.67 5.81
N PRO A 208 3.67 25.21 5.05
CA PRO A 208 2.35 24.91 5.60
C PRO A 208 2.54 23.96 6.78
N GLU A 209 1.98 24.27 7.94
CA GLU A 209 1.91 23.31 9.02
C GLU A 209 0.96 22.20 8.56
N LEU A 210 1.36 20.92 8.73
CA LEU A 210 0.41 19.82 8.73
C LEU A 210 -0.50 20.11 9.92
N THR A 211 -1.67 20.65 9.65
CA THR A 211 -2.75 20.61 10.63
C THR A 211 -3.10 19.13 10.76
N GLU A 212 -3.11 18.63 11.98
CA GLU A 212 -3.37 17.22 12.33
C GLU A 212 -4.67 16.65 11.74
N GLU A 213 -5.55 17.51 11.21
CA GLU A 213 -6.77 17.16 10.49
C GLU A 213 -6.55 16.38 9.17
N ASN A 214 -5.35 16.41 8.59
CA ASN A 214 -5.07 15.80 7.29
C ASN A 214 -4.09 14.61 7.34
N ALA A 215 -3.62 14.19 8.49
CA ALA A 215 -2.60 13.16 8.62
C ALA A 215 -3.13 11.79 9.05
N GLN A 216 -4.41 11.67 9.41
CA GLN A 216 -5.05 10.41 9.80
C GLN A 216 -6.53 10.47 9.45
N GLU A 217 -7.16 9.36 9.07
CA GLU A 217 -8.56 9.11 9.37
C GLU A 217 -8.73 9.15 10.90
N LYS A 218 -8.79 10.36 11.44
CA LYS A 218 -9.39 10.54 12.76
C LYS A 218 -10.89 10.45 12.51
N ALA A 219 -11.53 9.44 13.07
CA ALA A 219 -12.94 9.51 13.35
C ALA A 219 -13.20 10.92 13.87
N ASP A 220 -14.22 11.58 13.31
CA ASP A 220 -14.50 13.00 13.48
C ASP A 220 -14.96 13.28 14.92
N PHE A 221 -14.03 13.20 15.88
CA PHE A 221 -14.28 13.49 17.30
C PHE A 221 -14.77 14.91 17.55
N ALA A 222 -14.57 15.81 16.56
CA ALA A 222 -15.08 17.18 16.62
C ALA A 222 -16.60 17.28 16.49
N MET A 223 -17.29 16.21 16.07
CA MET A 223 -18.76 16.15 16.00
C MET A 223 -19.41 15.37 17.15
N LEU A 224 -18.63 14.71 18.01
CA LEU A 224 -19.17 14.02 19.18
C LEU A 224 -19.43 15.03 20.30
N ASN A 225 -20.70 15.19 20.68
CA ASN A 225 -21.06 15.84 21.94
C ASN A 225 -20.65 14.93 23.10
N GLU A 226 -20.35 15.51 24.28
CA GLU A 226 -20.01 14.76 25.51
C GLU A 226 -20.99 13.61 25.82
N GLU A 227 -22.24 13.73 25.38
CA GLU A 227 -23.32 12.73 25.55
C GLU A 227 -23.15 11.52 24.63
N ASP A 228 -22.33 11.60 23.57
CA ASP A 228 -22.08 10.52 22.60
C ASP A 228 -20.89 9.63 23.00
N ILE A 229 -20.08 10.05 23.98
CA ILE A 229 -18.90 9.29 24.47
C ILE A 229 -19.38 8.24 25.49
N THR A 230 -19.48 6.99 25.04
CA THR A 230 -19.93 5.85 25.86
C THR A 230 -18.91 5.50 26.95
N PHE A 231 -17.62 5.42 26.60
CA PHE A 231 -16.52 5.10 27.52
C PHE A 231 -15.55 6.28 27.62
N THR A 232 -14.95 6.46 28.79
CA THR A 232 -14.17 7.68 29.10
C THR A 232 -12.75 7.64 28.52
N PHE A 233 -12.11 6.47 28.48
CA PHE A 233 -10.69 6.37 28.17
C PHE A 233 -10.46 5.63 26.87
N ASP A 234 -9.74 6.28 25.96
CA ASP A 234 -9.03 5.62 24.88
C ASP A 234 -7.78 4.96 25.46
N THR A 235 -7.65 3.65 25.22
CA THR A 235 -6.57 2.85 25.79
C THR A 235 -5.90 2.05 24.69
N VAL A 236 -4.65 2.42 24.38
CA VAL A 236 -3.81 1.77 23.37
C VAL A 236 -2.61 1.13 24.07
N PHE A 237 -2.31 -0.13 23.76
CA PHE A 237 -1.13 -0.79 24.31
C PHE A 237 -0.59 -1.91 23.42
N ILE A 238 0.70 -2.23 23.61
CA ILE A 238 1.41 -3.28 22.90
C ILE A 238 1.88 -4.32 23.91
N VAL A 239 1.70 -5.60 23.55
CA VAL A 239 2.09 -6.75 24.38
C VAL A 239 2.91 -7.71 23.53
N ARG A 240 4.15 -8.02 23.97
CA ARG A 240 4.95 -9.09 23.38
C ARG A 240 4.38 -10.44 23.81
N LYS A 241 4.03 -11.29 22.83
CA LYS A 241 3.33 -12.55 23.02
C LYS A 241 4.09 -13.55 23.88
N SER A 242 3.37 -14.31 24.71
CA SER A 242 3.91 -15.48 25.44
C SER A 242 3.55 -16.81 24.78
N GLY A 243 3.02 -16.80 23.55
CA GLY A 243 2.56 -18.01 22.85
C GLY A 243 1.19 -18.52 23.28
N ARG A 244 0.43 -17.75 24.07
CA ARG A 244 -0.96 -18.06 24.44
C ARG A 244 -1.92 -17.49 23.40
N SER A 245 -2.98 -18.23 23.07
CA SER A 245 -4.07 -17.70 22.25
C SER A 245 -4.71 -16.48 22.93
N ILE A 246 -4.88 -15.40 22.18
CA ILE A 246 -5.46 -14.13 22.66
C ILE A 246 -7.00 -14.10 22.59
N GLU A 247 -7.66 -15.14 22.07
CA GLU A 247 -9.12 -15.20 21.96
C GLU A 247 -9.88 -15.02 23.27
N PRO A 248 -9.44 -15.57 24.44
CA PRO A 248 -10.08 -15.25 25.71
C PRO A 248 -9.90 -13.79 26.10
N PHE A 249 -8.77 -13.17 25.71
CA PHE A 249 -8.48 -11.78 25.97
C PHE A 249 -9.35 -10.84 25.12
N ARG A 250 -9.52 -11.15 23.84
CA ARG A 250 -10.43 -10.43 22.94
C ARG A 250 -11.85 -10.38 23.51
N ARG A 251 -12.37 -11.52 23.96
CA ARG A 251 -13.70 -11.60 24.61
C ARG A 251 -13.79 -10.85 25.93
N PHE A 252 -12.71 -10.79 26.68
CA PHE A 252 -12.65 -10.01 27.90
C PHE A 252 -12.75 -8.50 27.58
N LEU A 253 -11.97 -8.01 26.63
CA LEU A 253 -11.97 -6.60 26.21
C LEU A 253 -13.31 -6.17 25.62
N ASP A 254 -13.93 -7.01 24.80
CA ASP A 254 -15.29 -6.79 24.25
C ASP A 254 -16.35 -6.64 25.35
N GLY A 255 -16.12 -7.28 26.49
CA GLY A 255 -17.02 -7.17 27.66
C GLY A 255 -16.81 -5.94 28.54
N ILE A 256 -15.69 -5.22 28.41
CA ILE A 256 -15.33 -4.06 29.24
C ILE A 256 -15.22 -2.74 28.48
N GLY A 257 -15.42 -2.74 27.16
CA GLY A 257 -15.27 -1.56 26.33
C GLY A 257 -15.92 -1.68 24.97
N ASP A 258 -15.76 -0.65 24.16
CA ASP A 258 -16.15 -0.63 22.74
C ASP A 258 -14.97 -0.20 21.87
N SER A 259 -15.20 -0.05 20.55
CA SER A 259 -14.18 0.35 19.55
C SER A 259 -12.93 -0.53 19.60
N LEU A 260 -13.09 -1.81 19.96
CA LEU A 260 -12.00 -2.75 20.13
C LEU A 260 -11.38 -3.09 18.78
N VAL A 261 -10.09 -2.77 18.63
CA VAL A 261 -9.25 -3.20 17.50
C VAL A 261 -8.03 -3.92 18.05
N ILE A 262 -7.77 -5.13 17.56
CA ILE A 262 -6.57 -5.89 17.92
C ILE A 262 -5.84 -6.26 16.63
N GLY A 263 -4.69 -5.63 16.42
CA GLY A 263 -3.71 -6.05 15.41
C GLY A 263 -2.71 -7.00 16.05
N GLU A 264 -2.39 -8.12 15.42
CA GLU A 264 -1.39 -9.06 15.94
C GLU A 264 -0.46 -9.55 14.84
N ASP A 265 0.79 -9.78 15.21
CA ASP A 265 1.80 -10.50 14.44
C ASP A 265 2.34 -11.70 15.24
N ASP A 266 3.39 -12.34 14.77
CA ASP A 266 3.97 -13.52 15.43
C ASP A 266 4.57 -13.22 16.81
N GLU A 267 5.01 -11.98 17.07
CA GLU A 267 5.78 -11.60 18.27
C GLU A 267 4.99 -10.74 19.25
N ALA A 268 4.07 -9.91 18.74
CA ALA A 268 3.34 -8.94 19.53
C ALA A 268 1.86 -8.85 19.13
N PHE A 269 1.09 -8.17 19.95
CA PHE A 269 -0.23 -7.69 19.57
C PHE A 269 -0.43 -6.27 20.11
N LYS A 270 -1.05 -5.44 19.30
CA LYS A 270 -1.47 -4.07 19.62
C LYS A 270 -2.98 -4.05 19.86
N VAL A 271 -3.39 -3.39 20.92
CA VAL A 271 -4.80 -3.24 21.29
C VAL A 271 -5.16 -1.77 21.32
N HIS A 272 -6.28 -1.44 20.73
CA HIS A 272 -6.99 -0.19 20.92
C HIS A 272 -8.39 -0.52 21.47
N VAL A 273 -8.78 0.09 22.59
CA VAL A 273 -10.08 -0.13 23.21
C VAL A 273 -10.52 1.11 23.97
N HIS A 274 -11.78 1.50 23.82
CA HIS A 274 -12.41 2.51 24.65
C HIS A 274 -13.01 1.84 25.87
N THR A 275 -12.58 2.21 27.09
CA THR A 275 -13.05 1.58 28.34
C THR A 275 -13.04 2.57 29.49
N ASP A 276 -13.87 2.34 30.50
CA ASP A 276 -13.82 3.09 31.76
C ASP A 276 -12.82 2.49 32.79
N ILE A 277 -12.30 1.30 32.50
CA ILE A 277 -11.41 0.55 33.40
C ILE A 277 -10.09 0.13 32.71
N PRO A 278 -9.30 1.08 32.19
CA PRO A 278 -8.06 0.78 31.44
C PRO A 278 -7.07 -0.06 32.26
N GLY A 279 -7.02 0.12 33.58
CA GLY A 279 -6.16 -0.67 34.46
C GLY A 279 -6.48 -2.17 34.46
N GLU A 280 -7.74 -2.55 34.30
CA GLU A 280 -8.13 -3.96 34.20
C GLU A 280 -7.74 -4.54 32.84
N ALA A 281 -7.90 -3.76 31.75
CA ALA A 281 -7.46 -4.15 30.43
C ALA A 281 -5.96 -4.47 30.41
N LEU A 282 -5.11 -3.59 30.95
CA LEU A 282 -3.66 -3.79 31.04
C LEU A 282 -3.27 -4.96 31.95
N THR A 283 -3.96 -5.13 33.08
CA THR A 283 -3.72 -6.25 34.03
C THR A 283 -4.04 -7.59 33.36
N GLU A 284 -5.14 -7.66 32.61
CA GLU A 284 -5.52 -8.86 31.90
C GLU A 284 -4.52 -9.14 30.77
N ALA A 285 -4.08 -8.12 30.02
CA ALA A 285 -3.12 -8.21 28.94
C ALA A 285 -1.80 -8.90 29.36
N GLN A 286 -1.30 -8.61 30.56
CA GLN A 286 -0.06 -9.21 31.11
C GLN A 286 -0.12 -10.74 31.26
N LYS A 287 -1.32 -11.34 31.23
CA LYS A 287 -1.46 -12.81 31.25
C LYS A 287 -1.10 -13.46 29.91
N TYR A 288 -1.06 -12.66 28.84
CA TYR A 288 -0.82 -13.09 27.47
C TYR A 288 0.58 -12.72 26.96
N GLY A 289 1.31 -11.92 27.75
CA GLY A 289 2.67 -11.55 27.39
C GLY A 289 3.22 -10.41 28.24
N THR A 290 4.33 -9.83 27.78
CA THR A 290 4.95 -8.69 28.45
C THR A 290 4.41 -7.40 27.86
N LEU A 291 3.86 -6.54 28.72
CA LEU A 291 3.40 -5.21 28.31
C LEU A 291 4.63 -4.34 28.00
N GLU A 292 4.74 -3.84 26.77
CA GLU A 292 5.88 -3.02 26.34
C GLU A 292 5.53 -1.54 26.31
N LEU A 293 4.29 -1.23 25.94
CA LEU A 293 3.81 0.13 25.85
C LEU A 293 2.36 0.18 26.31
N ALA A 294 1.98 1.27 26.98
CA ALA A 294 0.58 1.56 27.26
C ALA A 294 0.34 3.07 27.26
N LYS A 295 -0.72 3.48 26.59
CA LYS A 295 -1.21 4.85 26.54
C LYS A 295 -2.68 4.88 26.94
N ILE A 296 -3.05 5.85 27.77
CA ILE A 296 -4.42 6.05 28.24
C ILE A 296 -4.72 7.53 28.11
N GLU A 297 -5.74 7.88 27.35
CA GLU A 297 -6.21 9.26 27.16
C GLU A 297 -7.65 9.40 27.61
N ASN A 298 -7.98 10.53 28.22
CA ASN A 298 -9.35 10.83 28.61
C ASN A 298 -10.05 11.59 27.48
N MET A 299 -10.88 10.88 26.72
CA MET A 299 -11.61 11.43 25.57
C MET A 299 -12.58 12.55 25.96
N ARG A 300 -13.17 12.51 27.15
CA ARG A 300 -14.06 13.57 27.63
C ARG A 300 -13.27 14.86 27.90
N THR A 301 -12.07 14.75 28.49
CA THR A 301 -11.20 15.90 28.70
C THR A 301 -10.70 16.47 27.38
N GLN A 302 -10.39 15.62 26.39
CA GLN A 302 -10.00 16.05 25.04
C GLN A 302 -11.16 16.78 24.35
N ALA A 303 -12.37 16.24 24.39
CA ALA A 303 -13.55 16.87 23.82
C ALA A 303 -13.84 18.24 24.46
N GLN A 304 -13.71 18.35 25.79
CA GLN A 304 -13.84 19.63 26.51
C GLN A 304 -12.78 20.65 26.11
N GLN A 305 -11.52 20.24 25.95
CA GLN A 305 -10.42 21.10 25.51
C GLN A 305 -10.62 21.57 24.07
N LEU A 306 -11.08 20.70 23.17
CA LEU A 306 -11.39 21.04 21.78
C LEU A 306 -12.59 22.00 21.71
N ALA A 307 -13.65 21.75 22.48
CA ALA A 307 -14.83 22.64 22.56
C ALA A 307 -14.48 24.02 23.15
N ALA A 308 -13.43 24.13 23.98
CA ALA A 308 -12.93 25.37 24.55
C ALA A 308 -11.93 26.12 23.63
N GLY A 309 -11.67 25.59 22.40
CA GLY A 309 -10.72 26.21 21.45
C GLY A 309 -9.23 25.97 21.81
N GLY A 310 -8.95 25.02 22.71
CA GLY A 310 -7.60 24.58 23.07
C GLY A 310 -7.07 23.51 22.12
N LYS A 311 -5.74 23.38 21.97
CA LYS A 311 -5.12 22.23 21.29
C LYS A 311 -5.17 21.03 22.23
N ALA A 312 -5.75 19.92 21.80
CA ALA A 312 -5.57 18.65 22.48
C ALA A 312 -4.11 18.21 22.36
N GLN A 313 -3.50 17.72 23.44
CA GLN A 313 -2.18 17.12 23.38
C GLN A 313 -2.27 15.81 22.58
N SER A 314 -1.51 15.72 21.51
CA SER A 314 -1.53 14.64 20.54
C SER A 314 -0.55 13.52 20.88
N THR A 315 -0.87 12.35 20.39
CA THR A 315 -0.27 11.02 20.58
C THR A 315 0.96 10.72 19.73
N ASP A 316 1.56 11.69 19.06
CA ASP A 316 2.68 11.49 18.11
C ASP A 316 3.90 10.75 18.69
N ASP A 317 4.02 10.68 20.03
CA ASP A 317 5.15 10.00 20.67
C ASP A 317 5.08 8.47 20.61
N LEU A 318 3.89 7.88 20.41
CA LEU A 318 3.72 6.42 20.39
C LEU A 318 4.14 5.78 19.07
N GLU A 319 3.74 6.39 17.96
CA GLU A 319 4.16 5.94 16.63
C GLU A 319 5.67 6.12 16.43
N ALA A 320 6.26 7.17 17.01
CA ALA A 320 7.70 7.38 17.01
C ALA A 320 8.44 6.32 17.83
N ILE A 321 7.89 5.92 18.99
CA ILE A 321 8.48 4.87 19.85
C ILE A 321 8.27 3.48 19.23
N GLU A 322 7.12 3.20 18.61
CA GLU A 322 6.86 1.97 17.86
C GLU A 322 7.86 1.84 16.68
N GLN A 323 8.10 2.94 15.96
CA GLN A 323 9.11 3.02 14.90
C GLN A 323 10.56 2.92 15.44
N GLU A 324 10.86 3.43 16.64
CA GLU A 324 12.16 3.26 17.28
C GLU A 324 12.37 1.83 17.79
N LEU A 325 11.32 1.18 18.32
CA LEU A 325 11.35 -0.23 18.73
C LEU A 325 11.48 -1.14 17.51
N GLU A 326 10.70 -0.89 16.45
CA GLU A 326 10.85 -1.60 15.18
C GLU A 326 12.25 -1.37 14.56
N ALA A 327 12.78 -0.14 14.60
CA ALA A 327 14.11 0.17 14.09
C ALA A 327 15.23 -0.50 14.93
N ALA A 328 15.08 -0.57 16.25
CA ALA A 328 16.04 -1.24 17.13
C ALA A 328 16.04 -2.78 16.97
N GLU A 329 14.89 -3.37 16.64
CA GLU A 329 14.79 -4.79 16.26
C GLU A 329 15.37 -5.03 14.86
N HIS A 330 15.27 -4.05 13.94
CA HIS A 330 15.83 -4.13 12.58
C HIS A 330 17.36 -4.14 12.51
N GLU A 331 18.05 -3.52 13.47
CA GLU A 331 19.52 -3.56 13.51
C GLU A 331 20.12 -4.92 13.92
N ASN A 332 19.31 -5.85 14.48
CA ASN A 332 19.80 -7.10 15.06
C ASN A 332 19.30 -8.38 14.37
N ALA A 333 18.39 -8.34 13.41
CA ALA A 333 17.97 -9.53 12.68
C ALA A 333 18.89 -9.77 11.47
N GLY A 334 19.95 -10.53 11.68
CA GLY A 334 20.72 -11.15 10.59
C GLY A 334 19.80 -12.00 9.70
N GLU A 335 20.18 -12.19 8.42
CA GLU A 335 19.45 -13.11 7.53
C GLU A 335 19.44 -14.52 8.15
N ALA A 336 18.29 -15.19 8.10
CA ALA A 336 18.20 -16.58 8.55
C ALA A 336 19.13 -17.45 7.70
N GLU A 337 19.96 -18.28 8.37
CA GLU A 337 20.82 -19.22 7.66
C GLU A 337 19.98 -20.20 6.84
N PRO A 338 20.35 -20.48 5.58
CA PRO A 338 19.58 -21.37 4.73
C PRO A 338 19.61 -22.82 5.25
N GLU A 339 18.44 -23.38 5.52
CA GLU A 339 18.27 -24.79 5.88
C GLU A 339 17.80 -25.63 4.68
N LYS A 340 17.29 -24.95 3.61
CA LYS A 340 16.78 -25.57 2.39
C LYS A 340 17.09 -24.73 1.15
N ASP A 341 16.95 -25.35 -0.02
CA ASP A 341 17.26 -24.68 -1.29
C ASP A 341 16.20 -23.64 -1.66
N PHE A 342 14.91 -23.95 -1.46
CA PHE A 342 13.77 -23.12 -1.88
C PHE A 342 12.84 -22.81 -0.73
N GLY A 343 12.35 -21.57 -0.70
CA GLY A 343 11.32 -21.12 0.22
C GLY A 343 10.27 -20.27 -0.50
N PHE A 344 9.07 -20.19 0.08
CA PHE A 344 7.91 -19.54 -0.52
C PHE A 344 7.32 -18.51 0.44
N LEU A 345 7.05 -17.33 -0.09
CA LEU A 345 6.49 -16.21 0.66
C LEU A 345 5.28 -15.66 -0.10
N ALA A 346 4.11 -15.67 0.53
CA ALA A 346 2.87 -15.20 -0.08
C ALA A 346 2.38 -13.92 0.58
N VAL A 347 1.75 -13.04 -0.20
CA VAL A 347 1.05 -11.86 0.34
C VAL A 347 -0.46 -12.13 0.28
N CYS A 348 -1.15 -11.99 1.40
CA CYS A 348 -2.62 -12.04 1.44
C CYS A 348 -3.19 -11.31 2.66
N ALA A 349 -4.49 -11.02 2.64
CA ALA A 349 -5.25 -10.54 3.77
C ALA A 349 -6.37 -11.54 4.09
N GLY A 350 -6.56 -11.83 5.36
CA GLY A 350 -7.52 -12.82 5.85
C GLY A 350 -6.82 -14.07 6.40
N GLU A 351 -7.20 -14.46 7.62
CA GLU A 351 -6.60 -15.60 8.33
C GLU A 351 -6.81 -16.92 7.57
N GLY A 352 -7.99 -17.09 6.97
CA GLY A 352 -8.29 -18.29 6.19
C GLY A 352 -7.39 -18.41 4.95
N LEU A 353 -7.13 -17.31 4.24
CA LEU A 353 -6.21 -17.31 3.09
C LEU A 353 -4.77 -17.55 3.53
N ALA A 354 -4.34 -16.99 4.67
CA ALA A 354 -3.01 -17.26 5.22
C ALA A 354 -2.82 -18.74 5.55
N ASN A 355 -3.83 -19.38 6.14
CA ASN A 355 -3.82 -20.81 6.41
C ASN A 355 -3.72 -21.64 5.12
N VAL A 356 -4.45 -21.27 4.05
CA VAL A 356 -4.35 -21.93 2.75
C VAL A 356 -2.92 -21.90 2.21
N PHE A 357 -2.25 -20.74 2.22
CA PHE A 357 -0.87 -20.64 1.75
C PHE A 357 0.10 -21.43 2.63
N THR A 358 -0.10 -21.42 3.94
CA THR A 358 0.72 -22.19 4.88
C THR A 358 0.55 -23.71 4.65
N ASP A 359 -0.67 -24.18 4.47
CA ASP A 359 -0.96 -25.59 4.18
C ASP A 359 -0.39 -26.05 2.83
N LEU A 360 -0.28 -25.12 1.86
CA LEU A 360 0.38 -25.35 0.57
C LEU A 360 1.92 -25.28 0.65
N GLY A 361 2.50 -25.01 1.84
CA GLY A 361 3.92 -25.02 2.07
C GLY A 361 4.60 -23.67 1.97
N ALA A 362 3.89 -22.56 2.08
CA ALA A 362 4.52 -21.25 2.22
C ALA A 362 5.24 -21.14 3.58
N ASP A 363 6.47 -20.64 3.56
CA ASP A 363 7.32 -20.44 4.75
C ASP A 363 6.93 -19.20 5.54
N GLY A 364 6.23 -18.29 4.89
CA GLY A 364 5.74 -17.08 5.50
C GLY A 364 4.60 -16.46 4.70
N VAL A 365 3.79 -15.69 5.39
CA VAL A 365 2.68 -14.93 4.80
C VAL A 365 2.79 -13.49 5.27
N ILE A 366 2.83 -12.57 4.31
CA ILE A 366 2.82 -11.14 4.58
C ILE A 366 1.36 -10.68 4.60
N SER A 367 0.93 -10.09 5.71
CA SER A 367 -0.38 -9.47 5.77
C SER A 367 -0.39 -8.22 4.90
N GLY A 368 -1.30 -8.18 3.93
CA GLY A 368 -1.43 -7.07 2.99
C GLY A 368 -2.36 -7.42 1.84
N GLY A 369 -2.79 -6.41 1.10
CA GLY A 369 -3.71 -6.61 -0.02
C GLY A 369 -4.30 -5.30 -0.52
N GLN A 370 -5.59 -5.27 -0.78
CA GLN A 370 -6.26 -4.18 -1.47
C GLN A 370 -6.28 -2.84 -0.71
N THR A 371 -6.38 -2.89 0.62
CA THR A 371 -6.48 -1.69 1.45
C THR A 371 -5.15 -1.22 2.01
N MET A 372 -4.15 -2.12 2.09
CA MET A 372 -2.83 -1.82 2.64
C MET A 372 -1.75 -2.61 1.90
N ASN A 373 -1.03 -1.95 0.99
CA ASN A 373 0.09 -2.56 0.29
C ASN A 373 1.33 -2.62 1.21
N PRO A 374 1.95 -3.80 1.42
CA PRO A 374 3.18 -3.89 2.19
C PRO A 374 4.28 -3.05 1.53
N SER A 375 5.15 -2.43 2.34
CA SER A 375 6.32 -1.72 1.82
C SER A 375 7.37 -2.69 1.29
N THR A 376 8.27 -2.22 0.43
CA THR A 376 9.44 -3.00 0.00
C THR A 376 10.24 -3.51 1.20
N GLU A 377 10.34 -2.71 2.26
CA GLU A 377 11.02 -3.07 3.51
C GLU A 377 10.31 -4.21 4.24
N SER A 378 8.98 -4.15 4.36
CA SER A 378 8.19 -5.22 4.97
C SER A 378 8.35 -6.54 4.23
N ILE A 379 8.32 -6.50 2.89
CA ILE A 379 8.55 -7.70 2.06
C ILE A 379 9.99 -8.22 2.25
N LEU A 380 10.98 -7.32 2.26
CA LEU A 380 12.38 -7.69 2.43
C LEU A 380 12.66 -8.31 3.82
N LYS A 381 12.00 -7.79 4.87
CA LYS A 381 12.08 -8.32 6.23
C LYS A 381 11.64 -9.79 6.26
N GLU A 382 10.49 -10.08 5.67
CA GLU A 382 9.98 -11.46 5.64
C GLU A 382 10.83 -12.37 4.75
N ILE A 383 11.34 -11.89 3.60
CA ILE A 383 12.31 -12.64 2.78
C ILE A 383 13.54 -13.05 3.62
N LYS A 384 14.06 -12.17 4.46
CA LYS A 384 15.24 -12.46 5.30
C LYS A 384 14.97 -13.53 6.36
N LYS A 385 13.75 -13.67 6.84
CA LYS A 385 13.34 -14.69 7.83
C LYS A 385 13.21 -16.09 7.22
N VAL A 386 12.92 -16.22 5.92
CA VAL A 386 12.76 -17.51 5.26
C VAL A 386 14.10 -18.27 5.24
N PRO A 387 14.23 -19.47 5.85
CA PRO A 387 15.51 -20.20 5.93
C PRO A 387 15.83 -20.95 4.62
N ALA A 388 15.94 -20.22 3.50
CA ALA A 388 16.20 -20.78 2.18
C ALA A 388 17.21 -19.97 1.39
N HIS A 389 17.92 -20.62 0.45
CA HIS A 389 18.84 -19.96 -0.49
C HIS A 389 18.09 -19.13 -1.53
N THR A 390 16.99 -19.66 -2.07
CA THR A 390 16.13 -18.98 -3.04
C THR A 390 14.74 -18.82 -2.45
N VAL A 391 14.21 -17.61 -2.48
CA VAL A 391 12.87 -17.29 -1.97
C VAL A 391 11.97 -16.86 -3.12
N PHE A 392 10.91 -17.63 -3.35
CA PHE A 392 9.85 -17.31 -4.29
C PHE A 392 8.82 -16.42 -3.59
N VAL A 393 8.55 -15.25 -4.15
CA VAL A 393 7.58 -14.29 -3.62
C VAL A 393 6.35 -14.26 -4.51
N LEU A 394 5.17 -14.49 -3.92
CA LEU A 394 3.86 -14.44 -4.56
C LEU A 394 3.12 -13.18 -4.09
N PRO A 395 3.14 -12.08 -4.84
CA PRO A 395 2.50 -10.82 -4.44
C PRO A 395 0.98 -10.89 -4.35
N ASN A 396 0.34 -11.72 -5.17
CA ASN A 396 -1.12 -11.95 -5.23
C ASN A 396 -1.95 -10.67 -5.42
N ASN A 397 -1.30 -9.60 -5.81
CA ASN A 397 -1.88 -8.31 -6.14
C ASN A 397 -0.96 -7.56 -7.12
N LYS A 398 -1.53 -7.07 -8.23
CA LYS A 398 -0.79 -6.33 -9.26
C LYS A 398 -0.02 -5.12 -8.70
N ASN A 399 -0.54 -4.48 -7.64
CA ASN A 399 0.06 -3.29 -7.02
C ASN A 399 1.29 -3.63 -6.16
N ILE A 400 1.47 -4.89 -5.78
CA ILE A 400 2.57 -5.35 -4.91
C ILE A 400 3.73 -5.94 -5.74
N ILE A 401 3.48 -6.37 -6.99
CA ILE A 401 4.49 -7.01 -7.84
C ILE A 401 5.76 -6.16 -7.95
N MET A 402 5.63 -4.85 -8.19
CA MET A 402 6.78 -3.96 -8.33
C MET A 402 7.56 -3.81 -7.02
N ALA A 403 6.87 -3.71 -5.88
CA ALA A 403 7.51 -3.63 -4.57
C ALA A 403 8.30 -4.91 -4.25
N ALA A 404 7.73 -6.08 -4.58
CA ALA A 404 8.43 -7.36 -4.45
C ALA A 404 9.65 -7.46 -5.37
N GLN A 405 9.55 -6.98 -6.62
CA GLN A 405 10.67 -6.95 -7.56
C GLN A 405 11.84 -6.06 -7.09
N GLN A 406 11.55 -4.99 -6.34
CA GLN A 406 12.60 -4.15 -5.77
C GLN A 406 13.41 -4.83 -4.67
N CYS A 407 12.92 -5.91 -4.07
CA CYS A 407 13.68 -6.70 -3.12
C CYS A 407 14.83 -7.47 -3.76
N ILE A 408 14.81 -7.68 -5.09
CA ILE A 408 15.87 -8.37 -5.82
C ILE A 408 17.17 -7.58 -5.70
N GLY A 409 18.20 -8.22 -5.13
CA GLY A 409 19.51 -7.60 -4.91
C GLY A 409 19.64 -6.73 -3.66
N LEU A 410 18.60 -6.67 -2.80
CA LEU A 410 18.66 -6.03 -1.48
C LEU A 410 18.93 -7.01 -0.32
N THR A 411 19.14 -8.29 -0.63
CA THR A 411 19.44 -9.39 0.28
C THR A 411 20.51 -10.28 -0.36
N GLU A 412 21.22 -11.09 0.44
CA GLU A 412 22.16 -12.09 -0.06
C GLU A 412 21.45 -13.30 -0.67
N LYS A 413 20.14 -13.48 -0.37
CA LYS A 413 19.32 -14.56 -0.92
C LYS A 413 18.94 -14.28 -2.38
N THR A 414 18.74 -15.34 -3.15
CA THR A 414 18.16 -15.24 -4.47
C THR A 414 16.64 -15.03 -4.34
N VAL A 415 16.14 -13.89 -4.80
CA VAL A 415 14.70 -13.58 -4.78
C VAL A 415 14.11 -13.76 -6.18
N VAL A 416 13.06 -14.57 -6.27
CA VAL A 416 12.32 -14.83 -7.50
C VAL A 416 10.87 -14.40 -7.29
N VAL A 417 10.40 -13.41 -8.05
CA VAL A 417 9.01 -12.92 -7.95
C VAL A 417 8.15 -13.62 -9.00
N ILE A 418 7.15 -14.35 -8.53
CA ILE A 418 6.12 -14.94 -9.38
C ILE A 418 5.02 -13.89 -9.59
N PRO A 419 4.74 -13.46 -10.82
CA PRO A 419 3.89 -12.28 -11.06
C PRO A 419 2.39 -12.58 -10.89
N THR A 420 2.01 -13.13 -9.73
CA THR A 420 0.62 -13.39 -9.37
C THR A 420 -0.11 -12.08 -9.05
N ALA A 421 -1.24 -11.86 -9.71
CA ALA A 421 -2.04 -10.64 -9.58
C ALA A 421 -3.30 -10.83 -8.73
N SER A 422 -3.57 -12.06 -8.27
CA SER A 422 -4.73 -12.42 -7.45
C SER A 422 -4.42 -13.63 -6.55
N ILE A 423 -5.21 -13.80 -5.50
CA ILE A 423 -5.13 -14.95 -4.59
C ILE A 423 -5.28 -16.28 -5.33
N PRO A 424 -6.28 -16.49 -6.20
CA PRO A 424 -6.39 -17.72 -6.97
C PRO A 424 -5.13 -18.06 -7.77
N GLN A 425 -4.55 -17.07 -8.44
CA GLN A 425 -3.29 -17.25 -9.17
C GLN A 425 -2.15 -17.72 -8.26
N GLY A 426 -2.06 -17.15 -7.03
CA GLY A 426 -1.06 -17.57 -6.05
C GLY A 426 -1.27 -18.99 -5.55
N VAL A 427 -2.51 -19.38 -5.30
CA VAL A 427 -2.87 -20.74 -4.87
C VAL A 427 -2.50 -21.76 -5.96
N SER A 428 -2.92 -21.52 -7.20
CA SER A 428 -2.60 -22.42 -8.33
C SER A 428 -1.09 -22.48 -8.60
N ALA A 429 -0.37 -21.33 -8.47
CA ALA A 429 1.08 -21.32 -8.56
C ALA A 429 1.74 -22.21 -7.49
N MET A 430 1.30 -22.15 -6.23
CA MET A 430 1.83 -23.00 -5.16
C MET A 430 1.53 -24.49 -5.41
N MET A 431 0.35 -24.81 -5.90
CA MET A 431 -0.04 -26.19 -6.22
C MET A 431 0.79 -26.81 -7.37
N ALA A 432 1.36 -25.98 -8.25
CA ALA A 432 2.19 -26.43 -9.35
C ALA A 432 3.64 -26.80 -8.94
N VAL A 433 4.01 -26.57 -7.71
CA VAL A 433 5.35 -26.91 -7.20
C VAL A 433 5.41 -28.39 -6.89
N ASP A 434 6.22 -29.13 -7.68
CA ASP A 434 6.54 -30.53 -7.38
C ASP A 434 7.69 -30.57 -6.36
N PRO A 435 7.52 -31.27 -5.22
CA PRO A 435 8.57 -31.41 -4.20
C PRO A 435 9.90 -31.98 -4.72
N ASP A 436 9.89 -32.71 -5.83
CA ASP A 436 11.09 -33.30 -6.43
C ASP A 436 11.83 -32.32 -7.38
N MET A 437 11.28 -31.13 -7.63
CA MET A 437 11.97 -30.10 -8.42
C MET A 437 13.18 -29.56 -7.68
N SER A 438 14.32 -29.44 -8.39
CA SER A 438 15.60 -28.97 -7.86
C SER A 438 16.18 -27.78 -8.63
N ASP A 439 15.46 -27.27 -9.63
CA ASP A 439 15.86 -26.14 -10.46
C ASP A 439 14.92 -24.95 -10.26
N ALA A 440 15.45 -23.81 -9.79
CA ALA A 440 14.70 -22.61 -9.48
C ALA A 440 13.96 -22.04 -10.72
N ASP A 441 14.59 -22.09 -11.90
CA ASP A 441 13.98 -21.59 -13.14
C ASP A 441 12.82 -22.48 -13.58
N ALA A 442 12.94 -23.80 -13.38
CA ALA A 442 11.86 -24.74 -13.66
C ALA A 442 10.68 -24.54 -12.72
N ILE A 443 10.93 -24.33 -11.42
CA ILE A 443 9.90 -24.00 -10.42
C ILE A 443 9.21 -22.68 -10.79
N ALA A 444 9.96 -21.61 -11.03
CA ALA A 444 9.42 -20.30 -11.41
C ALA A 444 8.53 -20.39 -12.65
N LYS A 445 8.97 -21.15 -13.64
CA LYS A 445 8.20 -21.39 -14.86
C LYS A 445 6.90 -22.13 -14.58
N ALA A 446 6.96 -23.25 -13.85
CA ALA A 446 5.76 -24.04 -13.52
C ALA A 446 4.74 -23.20 -12.75
N MET A 447 5.19 -22.44 -11.75
CA MET A 447 4.34 -21.53 -10.97
C MET A 447 3.71 -20.44 -11.84
N THR A 448 4.50 -19.85 -12.74
CA THR A 448 4.02 -18.78 -13.63
C THR A 448 3.03 -19.31 -14.66
N ASP A 449 3.32 -20.47 -15.26
CA ASP A 449 2.44 -21.10 -16.24
C ASP A 449 1.09 -21.46 -15.59
N ALA A 450 1.09 -22.02 -14.38
CA ALA A 450 -0.13 -22.33 -13.63
C ALA A 450 -0.95 -21.08 -13.30
N ALA A 451 -0.29 -20.01 -12.78
CA ALA A 451 -0.96 -18.76 -12.48
C ALA A 451 -1.66 -18.14 -13.70
N GLN A 452 -1.10 -18.32 -14.91
CA GLN A 452 -1.69 -17.78 -16.15
C GLN A 452 -2.93 -18.56 -16.63
N CYS A 453 -3.12 -19.78 -16.18
CA CYS A 453 -4.32 -20.58 -16.51
C CYS A 453 -5.55 -20.17 -15.70
N VAL A 454 -5.36 -19.43 -14.62
CA VAL A 454 -6.42 -19.06 -13.67
C VAL A 454 -7.11 -17.77 -14.08
N SER A 455 -8.41 -17.80 -14.26
CA SER A 455 -9.28 -16.63 -14.29
C SER A 455 -9.80 -16.33 -12.88
N THR A 456 -9.76 -15.06 -12.51
CA THR A 456 -10.20 -14.62 -11.18
C THR A 456 -11.44 -13.76 -11.27
N ALA A 457 -12.52 -14.22 -10.65
CA ALA A 457 -13.70 -13.41 -10.43
C ALA A 457 -13.71 -12.86 -8.99
N GLN A 458 -14.24 -11.64 -8.81
CA GLN A 458 -14.29 -10.97 -7.53
C GLN A 458 -15.64 -10.26 -7.37
N ILE A 459 -16.19 -10.28 -6.16
CA ILE A 459 -17.34 -9.46 -5.80
C ILE A 459 -16.95 -8.54 -4.65
N THR A 460 -17.13 -7.24 -4.87
CA THR A 460 -16.88 -6.18 -3.89
C THR A 460 -18.05 -5.18 -3.90
N TYR A 461 -17.90 -4.04 -3.26
CA TYR A 461 -18.92 -2.99 -3.20
C TYR A 461 -18.40 -1.65 -3.77
N ALA A 462 -19.32 -0.81 -4.21
CA ALA A 462 -19.03 0.54 -4.65
C ALA A 462 -18.97 1.50 -3.44
N ALA A 463 -17.82 2.09 -3.20
CA ALA A 463 -17.62 3.07 -2.12
C ALA A 463 -18.20 4.45 -2.47
N ARG A 464 -18.58 4.69 -3.73
CA ARG A 464 -19.13 5.97 -4.21
C ARG A 464 -19.90 5.77 -5.52
N ASN A 465 -20.71 6.80 -5.89
CA ASN A 465 -21.36 6.82 -7.19
C ASN A 465 -20.32 7.06 -8.30
N SER A 466 -20.40 6.29 -9.38
CA SER A 466 -19.54 6.46 -10.56
C SER A 466 -20.25 5.94 -11.83
N ASP A 467 -19.84 6.44 -12.99
CA ASP A 467 -20.21 5.87 -14.29
C ASP A 467 -18.93 5.25 -14.88
N PHE A 468 -18.93 3.93 -15.02
CA PHE A 468 -17.76 3.21 -15.47
C PHE A 468 -18.13 2.08 -16.44
N ASP A 469 -17.48 2.03 -17.59
CA ASP A 469 -17.70 1.05 -18.66
C ASP A 469 -19.16 0.92 -19.14
N GLY A 470 -19.96 2.00 -18.98
CA GLY A 470 -21.38 2.04 -19.33
C GLY A 470 -22.30 1.50 -18.24
N PHE A 471 -21.78 1.25 -17.06
CA PHE A 471 -22.54 0.92 -15.86
C PHE A 471 -22.73 2.16 -15.00
N ASP A 472 -23.98 2.44 -14.62
CA ASP A 472 -24.33 3.47 -13.63
C ASP A 472 -24.22 2.82 -12.25
N ILE A 473 -23.14 3.14 -11.53
CA ILE A 473 -22.78 2.53 -10.25
C ILE A 473 -23.19 3.48 -9.13
N HIS A 474 -23.96 2.99 -8.18
CA HIS A 474 -24.34 3.74 -6.99
C HIS A 474 -23.57 3.25 -5.75
N GLU A 475 -23.33 4.17 -4.83
CA GLU A 475 -22.71 3.84 -3.54
C GLU A 475 -23.49 2.71 -2.85
N GLY A 476 -22.77 1.67 -2.42
CA GLY A 476 -23.32 0.48 -1.79
C GLY A 476 -23.83 -0.59 -2.78
N ASP A 477 -23.76 -0.37 -4.10
CA ASP A 477 -24.01 -1.45 -5.06
C ASP A 477 -22.86 -2.47 -5.00
N TYR A 478 -23.17 -3.74 -5.26
CA TYR A 478 -22.15 -4.76 -5.45
C TYR A 478 -21.59 -4.70 -6.87
N LEU A 479 -20.31 -4.99 -6.99
CA LEU A 479 -19.55 -4.99 -8.24
C LEU A 479 -19.01 -6.39 -8.50
N ALA A 480 -19.27 -6.97 -9.66
CA ALA A 480 -18.65 -8.19 -10.13
C ALA A 480 -17.53 -7.86 -11.11
N LEU A 481 -16.32 -8.33 -10.81
CA LEU A 481 -15.17 -8.20 -11.68
C LEU A 481 -14.74 -9.59 -12.17
N LEU A 482 -14.26 -9.67 -13.40
CA LEU A 482 -13.63 -10.85 -13.97
C LEU A 482 -12.30 -10.44 -14.61
N ASP A 483 -11.20 -11.01 -14.14
CA ASP A 483 -9.84 -10.68 -14.56
C ASP A 483 -9.55 -9.16 -14.49
N GLY A 484 -10.11 -8.50 -13.46
CA GLY A 484 -9.97 -7.07 -13.21
C GLY A 484 -10.83 -6.16 -14.09
N LYS A 485 -11.77 -6.72 -14.87
CA LYS A 485 -12.74 -5.93 -15.66
C LYS A 485 -14.12 -6.02 -15.02
N LEU A 486 -14.84 -4.90 -14.99
CA LEU A 486 -16.19 -4.87 -14.49
C LEU A 486 -17.11 -5.67 -15.41
N LEU A 487 -17.76 -6.69 -14.86
CA LEU A 487 -18.74 -7.53 -15.56
C LEU A 487 -20.17 -7.01 -15.34
N GLY A 488 -20.45 -6.48 -14.15
CA GLY A 488 -21.77 -6.00 -13.79
C GLY A 488 -21.82 -5.36 -12.41
N THR A 489 -22.91 -4.64 -12.17
CA THR A 489 -23.26 -4.05 -10.89
C THR A 489 -24.71 -4.34 -10.55
N ASP A 490 -25.01 -4.66 -9.30
CA ASP A 490 -26.37 -4.89 -8.82
C ASP A 490 -26.42 -4.68 -7.28
N ARG A 491 -27.61 -4.48 -6.76
CA ARG A 491 -27.88 -4.50 -5.30
C ARG A 491 -28.08 -5.90 -4.73
N ASP A 492 -28.24 -6.90 -5.61
CA ASP A 492 -28.36 -8.30 -5.25
C ASP A 492 -27.13 -9.09 -5.70
N VAL A 493 -26.35 -9.56 -4.75
CA VAL A 493 -25.18 -10.40 -4.98
C VAL A 493 -25.54 -11.66 -5.80
N SER A 494 -26.75 -12.21 -5.63
CA SER A 494 -27.18 -13.42 -6.32
C SER A 494 -27.23 -13.22 -7.82
N ALA A 495 -27.65 -12.04 -8.30
CA ALA A 495 -27.68 -11.72 -9.73
C ALA A 495 -26.26 -11.67 -10.34
N LEU A 496 -25.31 -11.13 -9.58
CA LEU A 496 -23.90 -11.08 -9.99
C LEU A 496 -23.25 -12.48 -9.98
N LEU A 497 -23.56 -13.31 -9.00
CA LEU A 497 -23.10 -14.71 -8.93
C LEU A 497 -23.64 -15.53 -10.09
N ASP A 498 -24.91 -15.34 -10.48
CA ASP A 498 -25.49 -15.98 -11.66
C ASP A 498 -24.75 -15.57 -12.94
N GLY A 499 -24.42 -14.25 -13.11
CA GLY A 499 -23.64 -13.77 -14.24
C GLY A 499 -22.21 -14.35 -14.28
N LEU A 500 -21.53 -14.39 -13.13
CA LEU A 500 -20.18 -14.99 -13.03
C LEU A 500 -20.21 -16.51 -13.28
N SER A 501 -21.27 -17.20 -12.86
CA SER A 501 -21.43 -18.64 -13.12
C SER A 501 -21.72 -18.95 -14.61
N ASP A 502 -22.40 -18.03 -15.33
CA ASP A 502 -22.57 -18.13 -16.78
C ASP A 502 -21.23 -17.96 -17.52
N GLU A 503 -20.38 -17.03 -17.04
CA GLU A 503 -19.03 -16.85 -17.57
C GLU A 503 -18.14 -18.09 -17.32
N ALA A 504 -18.20 -18.68 -16.12
CA ALA A 504 -17.47 -19.91 -15.80
C ALA A 504 -17.91 -21.07 -16.71
N ALA A 505 -19.23 -21.23 -16.93
CA ALA A 505 -19.77 -22.21 -17.82
C ALA A 505 -19.33 -21.99 -19.28
N SER A 506 -19.29 -20.75 -19.75
CA SER A 506 -18.84 -20.42 -21.11
C SER A 506 -17.37 -20.75 -21.37
N ARG A 507 -16.56 -20.80 -20.28
CA ARG A 507 -15.14 -21.16 -20.30
C ARG A 507 -14.88 -22.64 -20.11
N GLU A 508 -15.94 -23.44 -19.95
CA GLU A 508 -15.84 -24.89 -19.71
C GLU A 508 -14.97 -25.22 -18.49
N ALA A 509 -15.14 -24.40 -17.39
CA ALA A 509 -14.35 -24.55 -16.18
C ALA A 509 -14.46 -25.96 -15.59
N GLU A 510 -13.31 -26.53 -15.24
CA GLU A 510 -13.22 -27.88 -14.62
C GLU A 510 -13.10 -27.76 -13.09
N PHE A 511 -12.45 -26.69 -12.58
CA PHE A 511 -12.29 -26.44 -11.16
C PHE A 511 -12.73 -25.01 -10.81
N ILE A 512 -13.54 -24.89 -9.77
CA ILE A 512 -14.02 -23.62 -9.27
C ILE A 512 -13.82 -23.59 -7.76
N THR A 513 -13.07 -22.61 -7.24
CA THR A 513 -12.90 -22.43 -5.80
C THR A 513 -13.45 -21.08 -5.38
N VAL A 514 -14.41 -21.08 -4.46
CA VAL A 514 -15.04 -19.89 -3.89
C VAL A 514 -14.43 -19.58 -2.53
N PHE A 515 -13.69 -18.47 -2.43
CA PHE A 515 -13.19 -17.93 -1.17
C PHE A 515 -14.16 -16.85 -0.71
N TYR A 516 -14.76 -17.00 0.48
CA TYR A 516 -15.66 -15.98 1.03
C TYR A 516 -14.98 -15.13 2.11
N GLY A 517 -15.33 -13.84 2.10
CA GLY A 517 -14.74 -12.83 2.98
C GLY A 517 -15.38 -12.78 4.38
N GLU A 518 -14.85 -11.91 5.22
CA GLU A 518 -15.28 -11.72 6.62
C GLU A 518 -16.74 -11.28 6.76
N ASP A 519 -17.27 -10.54 5.78
CA ASP A 519 -18.65 -10.03 5.76
C ASP A 519 -19.67 -11.03 5.21
N VAL A 520 -19.27 -12.27 4.89
CA VAL A 520 -20.13 -13.31 4.33
C VAL A 520 -20.28 -14.47 5.31
N ASN A 521 -21.50 -14.83 5.63
CA ASN A 521 -21.75 -16.04 6.42
C ASN A 521 -21.69 -17.31 5.56
N GLU A 522 -21.43 -18.45 6.19
CA GLU A 522 -21.24 -19.73 5.49
C GLU A 522 -22.49 -20.19 4.70
N GLU A 523 -23.71 -19.83 5.16
CA GLU A 523 -24.95 -20.21 4.47
C GLU A 523 -25.06 -19.51 3.12
N ASP A 524 -24.74 -18.20 3.06
CA ASP A 524 -24.76 -17.44 1.81
C ASP A 524 -23.59 -17.83 0.91
N ALA A 525 -22.43 -18.18 1.49
CA ALA A 525 -21.29 -18.71 0.75
C ALA A 525 -21.63 -20.06 0.07
N ARG A 526 -22.38 -20.93 0.72
CA ARG A 526 -22.88 -22.18 0.12
C ARG A 526 -23.85 -21.93 -1.04
N LYS A 527 -24.71 -20.91 -0.92
CA LYS A 527 -25.60 -20.51 -2.04
C LYS A 527 -24.80 -20.03 -3.27
N ALA A 528 -23.67 -19.34 -3.02
CA ALA A 528 -22.77 -18.97 -4.12
C ALA A 528 -22.22 -20.22 -4.83
N CYS A 529 -21.72 -21.22 -4.10
CA CYS A 529 -21.28 -22.49 -4.70
C CYS A 529 -22.41 -23.21 -5.46
N ASP A 530 -23.63 -23.19 -4.93
CA ASP A 530 -24.80 -23.79 -5.61
C ASP A 530 -25.10 -23.13 -6.95
N ALA A 531 -24.83 -21.83 -7.12
CA ALA A 531 -24.99 -21.13 -8.38
C ALA A 531 -24.01 -21.68 -9.42
N PHE A 532 -22.72 -21.83 -9.07
CA PHE A 532 -21.72 -22.44 -9.97
C PHE A 532 -22.00 -23.91 -10.26
N THR A 533 -22.34 -24.72 -9.24
CA THR A 533 -22.66 -26.15 -9.43
C THR A 533 -23.83 -26.36 -10.38
N ARG A 534 -24.84 -25.49 -10.36
CA ARG A 534 -25.99 -25.57 -11.28
C ARG A 534 -25.61 -25.27 -12.73
N LYS A 535 -24.68 -24.35 -12.97
CA LYS A 535 -24.29 -23.89 -14.31
C LYS A 535 -23.13 -24.69 -14.88
N CYS A 536 -22.23 -25.17 -14.01
CA CYS A 536 -21.06 -25.97 -14.35
C CYS A 536 -21.17 -27.37 -13.70
N PRO A 537 -22.08 -28.25 -14.16
CA PRO A 537 -22.35 -29.52 -13.49
C PRO A 537 -21.18 -30.52 -13.56
N ASP A 538 -20.26 -30.32 -14.49
CA ASP A 538 -19.06 -31.15 -14.65
C ASP A 538 -17.84 -30.60 -13.90
N ALA A 539 -17.93 -29.37 -13.34
CA ALA A 539 -16.87 -28.77 -12.57
C ALA A 539 -16.87 -29.20 -11.10
N GLU A 540 -15.69 -29.35 -10.52
CA GLU A 540 -15.52 -29.48 -9.08
C GLU A 540 -15.59 -28.09 -8.42
N VAL A 541 -16.59 -27.89 -7.54
CA VAL A 541 -16.81 -26.62 -6.86
C VAL A 541 -16.45 -26.72 -5.39
N ASN A 542 -15.45 -25.98 -4.96
CA ASN A 542 -14.93 -25.96 -3.61
C ASN A 542 -15.25 -24.64 -2.89
N LEU A 543 -15.50 -24.70 -1.55
CA LEU A 543 -15.77 -23.55 -0.69
C LEU A 543 -14.69 -23.45 0.38
N ILE A 544 -14.08 -22.27 0.49
CA ILE A 544 -13.04 -21.97 1.49
C ILE A 544 -13.40 -20.68 2.22
N CYS A 545 -13.31 -20.69 3.55
CA CYS A 545 -13.38 -19.48 4.36
C CYS A 545 -12.05 -18.72 4.21
N GLY A 546 -12.04 -17.65 3.44
CA GLY A 546 -10.84 -16.82 3.25
C GLY A 546 -10.68 -15.78 4.36
N GLY A 547 -11.80 -15.25 4.87
CA GLY A 547 -11.82 -14.19 5.87
C GLY A 547 -11.18 -12.88 5.36
N GLN A 548 -11.11 -12.70 4.03
CA GLN A 548 -10.54 -11.51 3.42
C GLN A 548 -11.47 -10.31 3.59
N PRO A 549 -10.91 -9.10 3.84
CA PRO A 549 -11.67 -7.86 3.83
C PRO A 549 -11.98 -7.39 2.40
N VAL A 550 -12.91 -6.46 2.24
CA VAL A 550 -13.27 -5.75 1.00
C VAL A 550 -13.97 -6.61 -0.03
N TYR A 551 -13.51 -7.84 -0.25
CA TYR A 551 -14.12 -8.76 -1.20
C TYR A 551 -15.04 -9.75 -0.49
N TYR A 552 -16.33 -9.68 -0.80
CA TYR A 552 -17.30 -10.68 -0.36
C TYR A 552 -16.95 -12.06 -0.90
N TYR A 553 -16.54 -12.12 -2.17
CA TYR A 553 -16.10 -13.35 -2.81
C TYR A 553 -14.89 -13.11 -3.69
N ILE A 554 -13.93 -14.04 -3.62
CA ILE A 554 -12.86 -14.22 -4.61
C ILE A 554 -13.04 -15.62 -5.17
N ILE A 555 -13.09 -15.77 -6.49
CA ILE A 555 -13.45 -17.03 -7.13
C ILE A 555 -12.37 -17.38 -8.15
N SER A 556 -11.77 -18.57 -7.98
CA SER A 556 -10.92 -19.21 -9.00
C SER A 556 -11.80 -19.90 -10.03
N ILE A 557 -11.46 -19.73 -11.29
CA ILE A 557 -12.10 -20.38 -12.43
C ILE A 557 -10.98 -20.96 -13.29
N GLU A 558 -10.88 -22.30 -13.32
CA GLU A 558 -9.81 -23.07 -13.98
C GLU A 558 -10.36 -24.12 -14.94
#